data_09ab60a7d9982e9bead7e678db31df60
#
_entry.id   09ab60a7d9982e9bead7e678db31df60
#
_cell.length_a   1.000
_cell.length_b   1.000
_cell.length_c   1.000
_cell.angle_alpha   90.00
_cell.angle_beta   90.00
_cell.angle_gamma   90.00
#
_symmetry.space_group_name_H-M   'P 1'
#
loop_
_entity.id
_entity.type
_entity.pdbx_description
1 polymer ?
#
loop_
_entity_poly.entity_id
_entity_poly.type
_entity_poly.pdbx_seq_one_letter_code
_entity_poly.pdbx_strand_id
1 'polypeptide(L)'
;MTVAAGVSLGRLLLALDRTVAQLVTAPAGLDAVVSSAALLDVDDVRLGLGRAARGADVFLFVGVPDEELLTWLCGLDTREPVAVFCKSPSAQVVARAEVTRTAVVAVDPHARWERIYHLVMRVLEADPGGVAGESMRTGTTGDLFDLAAEVARRTRGLVSIEDERSHVLAYSRAGDEADELRRLSILGREGPPEMMAWLRDWGVMDVLRRSSEVVRVAEHTDLGVRARRAVAIRVSGSAVGEFVGVIWLQRGGVDFADDTDEVLTGAAAVAARVISRGRARGNDHAETVRRLLGARGDIVDAEYLGAQLGLATDASVAVVGLAATSGAPHSLGGAAELSAVTLHASAFSPLSVTATLGSRIYVVLPEVTAQATVTWARAVLGAAERQFGARLRAVVAGPDTGLGSVPRLRGQADRVLDAAEREGELIDDVATVEESQTGVLLGEIVAHLAANPELVDSRVVELVETDELTGSEFTLSLRTYLDHFGDVRAAAAALHVHPNTLRYRVRRLQALTGMDLDDPATRLVVALSLRAVRG
;
A
#
# COMPACT_ATOMS: atom_id res chain seq x y z
N MET A 1 4.59 33.58 27.62
CA MET A 1 5.30 32.59 26.79
C MET A 1 4.25 31.64 26.23
N THR A 2 3.86 31.85 24.99
CA THR A 2 2.92 30.95 24.26
C THR A 2 3.65 29.64 24.02
N VAL A 3 3.19 28.55 24.62
CA VAL A 3 3.67 27.21 24.34
C VAL A 3 3.35 26.95 22.86
N ALA A 4 4.36 26.79 22.02
CA ALA A 4 4.17 26.42 20.62
C ALA A 4 3.38 25.11 20.57
N ALA A 5 2.20 25.15 19.97
CA ALA A 5 1.37 23.98 19.75
C ALA A 5 2.10 23.05 18.78
N GLY A 6 2.65 21.93 19.28
CA GLY A 6 3.34 20.92 18.49
C GLY A 6 2.66 19.57 18.61
N VAL A 7 2.93 18.68 17.69
CA VAL A 7 2.47 17.27 17.72
C VAL A 7 3.55 16.37 18.30
N SER A 8 3.19 15.22 18.89
CA SER A 8 4.21 14.25 19.28
C SER A 8 4.85 13.58 18.05
N LEU A 9 6.14 13.18 18.15
CA LEU A 9 6.82 12.44 17.11
C LEU A 9 6.02 11.21 16.67
N GLY A 10 5.45 10.49 17.62
CA GLY A 10 4.62 9.32 17.31
C GLY A 10 3.35 9.68 16.52
N ARG A 11 2.68 10.81 16.84
CA ARG A 11 1.54 11.30 16.04
C ARG A 11 1.98 11.65 14.61
N LEU A 12 3.13 12.33 14.47
CA LEU A 12 3.70 12.63 13.16
C LEU A 12 3.98 11.34 12.37
N LEU A 13 4.61 10.35 12.99
CA LEU A 13 4.92 9.07 12.36
C LEU A 13 3.66 8.26 12.03
N LEU A 14 2.61 8.29 12.86
CA LEU A 14 1.33 7.63 12.57
C LEU A 14 0.61 8.26 11.36
N ALA A 15 0.79 9.54 11.13
CA ALA A 15 0.26 10.22 9.96
C ALA A 15 1.05 9.92 8.67
N LEU A 16 2.33 9.52 8.81
CA LEU A 16 3.17 9.05 7.71
C LEU A 16 3.06 7.52 7.63
N ASP A 17 2.79 6.97 6.45
CA ASP A 17 2.69 5.51 6.28
C ASP A 17 4.06 4.82 6.38
N ARG A 18 4.07 3.57 6.88
CA ARG A 18 5.29 2.75 7.03
C ARG A 18 5.97 2.44 5.69
N THR A 19 5.23 2.47 4.58
CA THR A 19 5.78 2.30 3.23
C THR A 19 6.57 3.49 2.76
N VAL A 20 6.29 4.67 3.32
CA VAL A 20 6.93 5.94 2.96
C VAL A 20 8.00 6.33 3.96
N ALA A 21 7.75 6.11 5.26
CA ALA A 21 8.67 6.46 6.34
C ALA A 21 8.59 5.43 7.46
N GLN A 22 9.73 4.80 7.78
CA GLN A 22 9.87 3.79 8.82
C GLN A 22 10.74 4.31 9.96
N LEU A 23 10.27 4.20 11.19
CA LEU A 23 11.08 4.49 12.35
C LEU A 23 12.15 3.41 12.52
N VAL A 24 13.42 3.84 12.63
CA VAL A 24 14.57 2.96 12.88
C VAL A 24 14.94 2.95 14.37
N THR A 25 15.02 4.13 15.00
CA THR A 25 15.26 4.27 16.44
C THR A 25 14.63 5.54 16.98
N ALA A 26 14.20 5.54 18.24
CA ALA A 26 13.69 6.72 18.94
C ALA A 26 14.16 6.71 20.41
N PRO A 27 15.43 7.02 20.68
CA PRO A 27 16.02 6.90 22.01
C PRO A 27 15.42 7.88 23.02
N ALA A 28 14.85 9.00 22.59
CA ALA A 28 14.11 9.95 23.44
C ALA A 28 12.61 9.61 23.59
N GLY A 29 12.15 8.50 22.97
CA GLY A 29 10.74 8.11 22.94
C GLY A 29 9.92 8.83 21.87
N LEU A 30 8.64 8.49 21.78
CA LEU A 30 7.71 9.03 20.77
C LEU A 30 6.91 10.23 21.25
N ASP A 31 7.03 10.59 22.52
CA ASP A 31 6.30 11.72 23.14
C ASP A 31 6.98 13.07 22.91
N ALA A 32 8.18 13.08 22.34
CA ALA A 32 8.90 14.30 22.01
C ALA A 32 8.06 15.19 21.09
N VAL A 33 7.94 16.47 21.46
CA VAL A 33 7.09 17.44 20.74
C VAL A 33 7.83 17.95 19.50
N VAL A 34 7.17 17.90 18.37
CA VAL A 34 7.61 18.42 17.07
C VAL A 34 6.72 19.59 16.70
N SER A 35 7.29 20.76 16.52
CA SER A 35 6.59 21.99 16.11
C SER A 35 7.11 22.57 14.80
N SER A 36 8.23 22.08 14.32
CA SER A 36 8.88 22.62 13.13
C SER A 36 9.69 21.55 12.38
N ALA A 37 9.80 21.72 11.06
CA ALA A 37 10.61 20.86 10.21
C ALA A 37 11.43 21.69 9.23
N ALA A 38 12.63 21.22 8.87
CA ALA A 38 13.50 21.84 7.90
C ALA A 38 14.03 20.81 6.90
N LEU A 39 14.18 21.24 5.64
CA LEU A 39 14.90 20.49 4.61
C LEU A 39 16.38 20.92 4.65
N LEU A 40 17.29 19.98 4.54
CA LEU A 40 18.72 20.22 4.36
C LEU A 40 19.22 19.38 3.18
N ASP A 41 19.86 20.03 2.24
CA ASP A 41 20.59 19.36 1.17
C ASP A 41 22.09 19.23 1.45
N VAL A 42 22.82 18.64 0.52
CA VAL A 42 24.28 18.42 0.65
C VAL A 42 25.03 19.74 0.80
N ASP A 43 24.65 20.78 0.06
CA ASP A 43 25.34 22.06 0.08
C ASP A 43 25.04 22.83 1.37
N ASP A 44 23.81 22.75 1.88
CA ASP A 44 23.44 23.29 3.19
C ASP A 44 24.29 22.69 4.32
N VAL A 45 24.50 21.36 4.27
CA VAL A 45 25.32 20.66 5.27
C VAL A 45 26.79 21.08 5.16
N ARG A 46 27.36 21.11 3.97
CA ARG A 46 28.78 21.45 3.71
C ARG A 46 29.10 22.90 4.05
N LEU A 47 28.21 23.82 3.72
CA LEU A 47 28.37 25.24 4.01
C LEU A 47 28.02 25.59 5.47
N GLY A 48 27.54 24.62 6.24
CA GLY A 48 27.13 24.83 7.62
C GLY A 48 25.87 25.69 7.75
N LEU A 49 25.09 25.86 6.68
CA LEU A 49 23.82 26.62 6.66
C LEU A 49 22.75 25.92 7.49
N GLY A 50 22.81 24.61 7.64
CA GLY A 50 21.96 23.84 8.55
C GLY A 50 22.09 24.29 10.03
N ARG A 51 23.16 25.03 10.37
CA ARG A 51 23.29 25.72 11.66
C ARG A 51 22.36 26.93 11.78
N ALA A 52 21.94 27.54 10.68
CA ALA A 52 20.97 28.64 10.66
C ALA A 52 19.51 28.15 10.91
N ALA A 53 19.20 26.89 10.56
CA ALA A 53 17.92 26.24 10.86
C ALA A 53 17.83 25.74 12.33
N ARG A 54 18.62 26.26 13.26
CA ARG A 54 18.80 25.84 14.67
C ARG A 54 17.51 25.76 15.52
N GLY A 55 16.37 26.07 14.95
CA GLY A 55 15.08 25.99 15.63
C GLY A 55 14.18 24.82 15.20
N ALA A 56 14.55 24.06 14.16
CA ALA A 56 13.72 22.95 13.70
C ALA A 56 13.87 21.72 14.62
N ASP A 57 12.73 21.10 14.90
CA ASP A 57 12.69 19.85 15.69
C ASP A 57 12.97 18.63 14.83
N VAL A 58 12.63 18.72 13.53
CA VAL A 58 12.80 17.64 12.56
C VAL A 58 13.58 18.13 11.35
N PHE A 59 14.57 17.33 10.92
CA PHE A 59 15.35 17.60 9.72
C PHE A 59 15.17 16.50 8.67
N LEU A 60 14.94 16.90 7.42
CA LEU A 60 14.84 16.02 6.27
C LEU A 60 16.10 16.20 5.40
N PHE A 61 16.93 15.17 5.29
CA PHE A 61 18.22 15.21 4.59
C PHE A 61 18.08 14.78 3.13
N VAL A 62 18.12 15.75 2.22
CA VAL A 62 17.86 15.57 0.78
C VAL A 62 19.18 15.26 0.06
N GLY A 63 19.36 13.98 -0.31
CA GLY A 63 20.56 13.56 -1.06
C GLY A 63 21.86 13.66 -0.30
N VAL A 64 21.83 13.82 1.02
CA VAL A 64 23.01 13.93 1.88
C VAL A 64 23.59 12.54 2.12
N PRO A 65 24.88 12.30 1.79
CA PRO A 65 25.57 11.04 2.11
C PRO A 65 25.70 10.82 3.61
N ASP A 66 25.76 9.55 4.01
CA ASP A 66 25.87 9.15 5.43
C ASP A 66 27.07 9.77 6.15
N GLU A 67 28.22 9.92 5.49
CA GLU A 67 29.42 10.52 6.07
C GLU A 67 29.19 11.99 6.45
N GLU A 68 28.46 12.72 5.64
CA GLU A 68 28.14 14.12 5.89
C GLU A 68 27.06 14.26 6.97
N LEU A 69 26.06 13.36 6.95
CA LEU A 69 25.06 13.27 8.01
C LEU A 69 25.70 12.94 9.37
N LEU A 70 26.66 12.02 9.41
CA LEU A 70 27.42 11.71 10.62
C LEU A 70 28.21 12.93 11.11
N THR A 71 28.90 13.63 10.20
CA THR A 71 29.65 14.85 10.52
C THR A 71 28.72 15.92 11.10
N TRP A 72 27.53 16.08 10.50
CA TRP A 72 26.51 17.00 10.98
C TRP A 72 26.02 16.64 12.39
N LEU A 73 25.67 15.36 12.63
CA LEU A 73 25.26 14.84 13.95
C LEU A 73 26.37 14.96 15.02
N CYS A 74 27.63 14.92 14.61
CA CYS A 74 28.76 15.13 15.53
C CYS A 74 28.99 16.60 15.85
N GLY A 75 28.58 17.52 14.99
CA GLY A 75 28.78 18.97 15.16
C GLY A 75 27.61 19.70 15.82
N LEU A 76 26.68 18.99 16.46
CA LEU A 76 25.55 19.58 17.19
C LEU A 76 25.99 20.15 18.54
N ASP A 77 26.18 21.46 18.61
CA ASP A 77 26.75 22.13 19.82
C ASP A 77 25.72 22.57 20.87
N THR A 78 24.40 22.69 20.53
CA THR A 78 23.47 23.39 21.47
C THR A 78 22.07 22.80 21.60
N ARG A 79 21.52 22.16 20.60
CA ARG A 79 20.17 21.52 20.66
C ARG A 79 20.15 20.31 19.74
N GLU A 80 19.88 19.18 20.32
CA GLU A 80 19.68 17.95 19.57
C GLU A 80 18.30 17.98 18.88
N PRO A 81 18.19 17.59 17.60
CA PRO A 81 16.92 17.49 16.93
C PRO A 81 16.09 16.32 17.51
N VAL A 82 14.77 16.45 17.47
CA VAL A 82 13.86 15.37 17.85
C VAL A 82 13.98 14.18 16.90
N ALA A 83 14.06 14.46 15.59
CA ALA A 83 14.22 13.41 14.58
C ALA A 83 14.95 13.87 13.33
N VAL A 84 15.62 12.93 12.69
CA VAL A 84 16.21 13.07 11.37
C VAL A 84 15.57 12.07 10.40
N PHE A 85 15.22 12.55 9.20
CA PHE A 85 14.68 11.76 8.12
C PHE A 85 15.75 11.62 7.04
N CYS A 86 16.12 10.40 6.70
CA CYS A 86 17.13 10.12 5.67
C CYS A 86 16.80 8.84 4.91
N LYS A 87 17.32 8.71 3.69
CA LYS A 87 17.18 7.48 2.90
C LYS A 87 18.29 6.52 3.26
N SER A 88 17.92 5.26 3.58
CA SER A 88 18.86 4.15 3.83
C SER A 88 19.95 4.47 4.88
N PRO A 89 19.60 4.85 6.12
CA PRO A 89 20.58 5.19 7.16
C PRO A 89 21.50 4.00 7.46
N SER A 90 22.81 4.24 7.56
CA SER A 90 23.77 3.23 7.97
C SER A 90 23.70 2.94 9.47
N ALA A 91 24.25 1.80 9.89
CA ALA A 91 24.37 1.44 11.30
C ALA A 91 25.14 2.49 12.12
N GLN A 92 26.09 3.20 11.49
CA GLN A 92 26.87 4.25 12.15
C GLN A 92 26.02 5.49 12.42
N VAL A 93 25.15 5.88 11.47
CA VAL A 93 24.18 6.98 11.67
C VAL A 93 23.24 6.65 12.82
N VAL A 94 22.70 5.41 12.84
CA VAL A 94 21.80 4.95 13.91
C VAL A 94 22.52 4.98 15.28
N ALA A 95 23.70 4.40 15.38
CA ALA A 95 24.48 4.39 16.63
C ALA A 95 24.81 5.81 17.12
N ARG A 96 25.14 6.74 16.21
CA ARG A 96 25.37 8.13 16.57
C ARG A 96 24.12 8.84 17.06
N ALA A 97 23.01 8.60 16.39
CA ALA A 97 21.71 9.17 16.73
C ALA A 97 21.21 8.68 18.12
N GLU A 98 21.54 7.46 18.51
CA GLU A 98 21.28 6.95 19.86
C GLU A 98 22.04 7.74 20.94
N VAL A 99 23.31 8.09 20.67
CA VAL A 99 24.14 8.91 21.59
C VAL A 99 23.56 10.32 21.70
N THR A 100 23.13 10.93 20.61
CA THR A 100 22.52 12.26 20.58
C THR A 100 21.03 12.26 20.91
N ARG A 101 20.45 11.13 21.33
CA ARG A 101 19.02 10.96 21.65
C ARG A 101 18.07 11.43 20.53
N THR A 102 18.53 11.41 19.29
CA THR A 102 17.80 11.82 18.10
C THR A 102 17.12 10.60 17.47
N ALA A 103 15.84 10.69 17.13
CA ALA A 103 15.17 9.63 16.39
C ALA A 103 15.64 9.59 14.93
N VAL A 104 15.76 8.39 14.37
CA VAL A 104 16.09 8.17 12.96
C VAL A 104 14.89 7.57 12.25
N VAL A 105 14.46 8.23 11.18
CA VAL A 105 13.37 7.80 10.33
C VAL A 105 13.91 7.52 8.93
N ALA A 106 13.84 6.26 8.52
CA ALA A 106 14.20 5.85 7.17
C ALA A 106 13.06 6.18 6.21
N VAL A 107 13.36 6.95 5.18
CA VAL A 107 12.42 7.32 4.10
C VAL A 107 12.62 6.37 2.93
N ASP A 108 11.54 5.92 2.29
CA ASP A 108 11.63 5.09 1.09
C ASP A 108 12.52 5.76 0.03
N PRO A 109 13.50 5.05 -0.55
CA PRO A 109 14.42 5.61 -1.54
C PRO A 109 13.73 6.25 -2.76
N HIS A 110 12.52 5.79 -3.13
CA HIS A 110 11.76 6.28 -4.27
C HIS A 110 10.80 7.42 -3.91
N ALA A 111 10.56 7.68 -2.62
CA ALA A 111 9.73 8.79 -2.19
C ALA A 111 10.40 10.15 -2.51
N ARG A 112 9.64 11.10 -3.00
CA ARG A 112 10.11 12.46 -3.27
C ARG A 112 10.17 13.27 -1.99
N TRP A 113 11.29 13.90 -1.70
CA TRP A 113 11.50 14.69 -0.49
C TRP A 113 10.52 15.85 -0.32
N GLU A 114 10.23 16.54 -1.41
CA GLU A 114 9.22 17.59 -1.43
C GLU A 114 7.88 17.12 -0.85
N ARG A 115 7.49 15.91 -1.18
CA ARG A 115 6.21 15.32 -0.74
C ARG A 115 6.24 14.90 0.72
N ILE A 116 7.34 14.30 1.17
CA ILE A 116 7.52 13.98 2.59
C ILE A 116 7.45 15.25 3.42
N TYR A 117 8.13 16.32 2.98
CA TYR A 117 8.12 17.60 3.63
C TYR A 117 6.69 18.19 3.71
N HIS A 118 5.94 18.19 2.61
CA HIS A 118 4.56 18.64 2.61
C HIS A 118 3.64 17.81 3.51
N LEU A 119 3.83 16.48 3.59
CA LEU A 119 3.08 15.64 4.52
C LEU A 119 3.41 15.99 5.97
N VAL A 120 4.69 16.16 6.29
CA VAL A 120 5.14 16.58 7.63
C VAL A 120 4.55 17.95 7.98
N MET A 121 4.67 18.95 7.08
CA MET A 121 4.14 20.29 7.32
C MET A 121 2.63 20.30 7.54
N ARG A 122 1.85 19.56 6.74
CA ARG A 122 0.40 19.44 6.94
C ARG A 122 0.03 18.88 8.31
N VAL A 123 0.81 17.93 8.83
CA VAL A 123 0.57 17.39 10.18
C VAL A 123 0.91 18.42 11.26
N LEU A 124 1.96 19.22 11.04
CA LEU A 124 2.39 20.27 11.97
C LEU A 124 1.45 21.49 11.97
N GLU A 125 0.89 21.84 10.81
CA GLU A 125 -0.03 22.97 10.60
C GLU A 125 -1.48 22.64 10.97
N ALA A 126 -1.85 21.36 11.09
CA ALA A 126 -3.17 20.95 11.54
C ALA A 126 -3.35 21.33 13.04
N ASP A 127 -3.84 22.55 13.26
CA ASP A 127 -4.06 23.15 14.57
C ASP A 127 -5.01 22.29 15.44
N PRO A 128 -4.70 22.02 16.70
CA PRO A 128 -5.62 21.35 17.62
C PRO A 128 -6.88 22.15 17.97
N GLY A 129 -6.99 23.40 17.53
CA GLY A 129 -8.08 24.33 17.87
C GLY A 129 -8.77 25.05 16.70
N GLY A 130 -8.40 24.81 15.45
CA GLY A 130 -8.91 25.56 14.27
C GLY A 130 -10.11 24.91 13.60
N VAL A 131 -11.15 25.71 13.39
CA VAL A 131 -12.39 25.39 12.67
C VAL A 131 -12.08 25.06 11.19
N ALA A 132 -12.48 23.86 10.80
CA ALA A 132 -12.87 23.40 9.47
C ALA A 132 -12.17 24.01 8.23
N GLY A 133 -11.17 23.30 7.74
CA GLY A 133 -10.69 23.36 6.38
C GLY A 133 -10.23 21.96 5.93
N GLU A 134 -11.05 21.31 5.18
CA GLU A 134 -10.88 20.12 4.37
C GLU A 134 -9.50 19.47 4.32
N SER A 135 -9.22 18.53 5.24
CA SER A 135 -8.26 17.47 5.01
C SER A 135 -8.78 16.18 5.66
N MET A 136 -9.26 15.27 4.85
CA MET A 136 -10.15 14.14 5.17
C MET A 136 -9.58 13.05 6.09
N ARG A 137 -8.30 13.13 6.52
CA ARG A 137 -7.63 12.14 7.38
C ARG A 137 -7.17 12.67 8.74
N THR A 138 -6.86 13.95 8.87
CA THR A 138 -6.37 14.56 10.10
C THR A 138 -7.46 14.73 11.15
N GLY A 139 -8.71 14.99 10.76
CA GLY A 139 -9.82 15.20 11.68
C GLY A 139 -10.12 13.97 12.57
N THR A 140 -10.27 12.78 11.97
CA THR A 140 -10.62 11.56 12.72
C THR A 140 -9.49 11.10 13.64
N THR A 141 -8.24 11.20 13.19
CA THR A 141 -7.06 10.81 13.98
C THR A 141 -6.83 11.79 15.13
N GLY A 142 -7.00 13.10 14.91
CA GLY A 142 -6.93 14.12 15.96
C GLY A 142 -7.92 13.87 17.08
N ASP A 143 -9.17 13.65 16.73
CA ASP A 143 -10.26 13.37 17.67
C ASP A 143 -9.99 12.13 18.55
N LEU A 144 -9.37 11.07 18.00
CA LEU A 144 -9.01 9.86 18.76
C LEU A 144 -7.83 10.09 19.70
N PHE A 145 -6.83 10.91 19.34
CA PHE A 145 -5.73 11.28 20.24
C PHE A 145 -6.22 12.13 21.40
N ASP A 146 -7.11 13.08 21.13
CA ASP A 146 -7.71 13.93 22.17
C ASP A 146 -8.58 13.09 23.12
N LEU A 147 -9.33 12.13 22.59
CA LEU A 147 -10.08 11.15 23.38
C LEU A 147 -9.15 10.29 24.24
N ALA A 148 -8.06 9.77 23.68
CA ALA A 148 -7.09 8.96 24.43
C ALA A 148 -6.44 9.76 25.57
N ALA A 149 -6.11 11.03 25.33
CA ALA A 149 -5.54 11.91 26.34
C ALA A 149 -6.54 12.21 27.47
N GLU A 150 -7.81 12.49 27.13
CA GLU A 150 -8.86 12.76 28.13
C GLU A 150 -9.18 11.53 28.98
N VAL A 151 -9.30 10.34 28.35
CA VAL A 151 -9.51 9.08 29.06
C VAL A 151 -8.35 8.79 30.01
N ALA A 152 -7.09 8.95 29.55
CA ALA A 152 -5.90 8.75 30.38
C ALA A 152 -5.90 9.68 31.60
N ARG A 153 -6.22 10.96 31.41
CA ARG A 153 -6.29 11.94 32.48
C ARG A 153 -7.34 11.55 33.54
N ARG A 154 -8.53 11.09 33.13
CA ARG A 154 -9.61 10.72 34.03
C ARG A 154 -9.37 9.40 34.75
N THR A 155 -8.85 8.41 34.06
CA THR A 155 -8.65 7.06 34.59
C THR A 155 -7.31 6.86 35.31
N ARG A 156 -6.39 7.84 35.21
CA ARG A 156 -5.01 7.79 35.70
C ARG A 156 -4.18 6.62 35.11
N GLY A 157 -4.53 6.21 33.90
CA GLY A 157 -3.87 5.12 33.20
C GLY A 157 -3.36 5.54 31.83
N LEU A 158 -2.75 4.60 31.13
CA LEU A 158 -2.14 4.79 29.82
C LEU A 158 -3.05 4.16 28.76
N VAL A 159 -3.58 4.97 27.85
CA VAL A 159 -4.57 4.55 26.85
C VAL A 159 -3.93 4.26 25.50
N SER A 160 -4.32 3.15 24.84
CA SER A 160 -4.21 2.96 23.40
C SER A 160 -5.56 2.61 22.80
N ILE A 161 -5.83 3.13 21.59
CA ILE A 161 -7.01 2.83 20.79
C ILE A 161 -6.53 2.09 19.55
N GLU A 162 -7.05 0.90 19.33
CA GLU A 162 -6.63 0.00 18.26
C GLU A 162 -7.84 -0.40 17.39
N ASP A 163 -7.59 -0.72 16.11
CA ASP A 163 -8.59 -1.24 15.20
C ASP A 163 -8.86 -2.75 15.43
N GLU A 164 -9.75 -3.35 14.63
CA GLU A 164 -10.10 -4.76 14.68
C GLU A 164 -8.93 -5.72 14.36
N ARG A 165 -7.83 -5.19 13.79
CA ARG A 165 -6.59 -5.91 13.46
C ARG A 165 -5.47 -5.64 14.46
N SER A 166 -5.76 -4.91 15.53
CA SER A 166 -4.80 -4.48 16.56
C SER A 166 -3.75 -3.45 16.07
N HIS A 167 -4.05 -2.71 14.99
CA HIS A 167 -3.24 -1.56 14.63
C HIS A 167 -3.58 -0.36 15.53
N VAL A 168 -2.55 0.30 16.04
CA VAL A 168 -2.71 1.47 16.91
C VAL A 168 -3.18 2.68 16.11
N LEU A 169 -4.39 3.16 16.42
CA LEU A 169 -5.00 4.36 15.83
C LEU A 169 -4.63 5.63 16.60
N ALA A 170 -4.59 5.55 17.93
CA ALA A 170 -4.22 6.65 18.80
C ALA A 170 -3.75 6.14 20.17
N TYR A 171 -3.01 6.97 20.90
CA TYR A 171 -2.55 6.64 22.25
C TYR A 171 -2.37 7.91 23.10
N SER A 172 -2.41 7.76 24.44
CA SER A 172 -2.04 8.81 25.38
C SER A 172 -0.54 8.85 25.62
N ARG A 173 0.02 10.00 25.96
CA ARG A 173 1.41 10.12 26.44
C ARG A 173 1.65 9.20 27.62
N ALA A 174 2.81 8.58 27.69
CA ALA A 174 3.08 7.51 28.64
C ALA A 174 4.32 7.76 29.55
N GLY A 175 5.24 8.63 29.14
CA GLY A 175 6.51 8.80 29.83
C GLY A 175 7.21 7.47 30.11
N ASP A 176 7.92 7.37 31.24
CA ASP A 176 8.65 6.17 31.65
C ASP A 176 7.76 5.07 32.29
N GLU A 177 6.46 5.32 32.43
CA GLU A 177 5.53 4.40 33.11
C GLU A 177 4.99 3.30 32.20
N ALA A 178 5.21 3.37 30.89
CA ALA A 178 4.79 2.36 29.93
C ALA A 178 5.59 1.06 30.08
N ASP A 179 4.92 -0.10 30.06
CA ASP A 179 5.60 -1.37 29.92
C ASP A 179 6.20 -1.54 28.51
N GLU A 180 7.14 -2.49 28.40
CA GLU A 180 7.85 -2.77 27.14
C GLU A 180 6.89 -3.14 26.01
N LEU A 181 5.84 -3.93 26.30
CA LEU A 181 4.86 -4.36 25.33
C LEU A 181 4.08 -3.19 24.74
N ARG A 182 3.71 -2.19 25.56
CA ARG A 182 3.08 -0.97 25.10
C ARG A 182 4.03 -0.15 24.22
N ARG A 183 5.29 -0.03 24.60
CA ARG A 183 6.29 0.65 23.78
C ARG A 183 6.44 -0.04 22.43
N LEU A 184 6.54 -1.37 22.42
CA LEU A 184 6.60 -2.16 21.19
C LEU A 184 5.34 -2.02 20.33
N SER A 185 4.14 -2.01 20.95
CA SER A 185 2.87 -1.80 20.22
C SER A 185 2.83 -0.44 19.53
N ILE A 186 3.23 0.63 20.22
CA ILE A 186 3.22 1.98 19.66
C ILE A 186 4.31 2.12 18.57
N LEU A 187 5.53 1.60 18.81
CA LEU A 187 6.63 1.61 17.85
C LEU A 187 6.30 0.77 16.61
N GLY A 188 5.79 -0.44 16.82
CA GLY A 188 5.36 -1.35 15.78
C GLY A 188 4.06 -0.96 15.10
N ARG A 189 3.29 -0.02 15.68
CA ARG A 189 1.90 0.32 15.30
C ARG A 189 0.95 -0.88 15.32
N GLU A 190 1.34 -1.94 15.99
CA GLU A 190 0.64 -3.21 16.05
C GLU A 190 0.97 -3.92 17.35
N GLY A 191 0.01 -4.65 17.92
CA GLY A 191 0.26 -5.45 19.12
C GLY A 191 1.34 -6.51 18.86
N PRO A 192 2.37 -6.64 19.75
CA PRO A 192 3.39 -7.66 19.59
C PRO A 192 2.76 -9.06 19.46
N PRO A 193 3.24 -9.93 18.53
CA PRO A 193 2.66 -11.24 18.30
C PRO A 193 2.55 -12.10 19.56
N GLU A 194 3.53 -12.02 20.45
CA GLU A 194 3.55 -12.74 21.72
C GLU A 194 2.42 -12.29 22.66
N MET A 195 2.23 -10.98 22.80
CA MET A 195 1.13 -10.41 23.59
C MET A 195 -0.23 -10.82 23.01
N MET A 196 -0.37 -10.79 21.70
CA MET A 196 -1.61 -11.20 21.01
C MET A 196 -1.89 -12.68 21.19
N ALA A 197 -0.86 -13.54 21.30
CA ALA A 197 -1.02 -14.96 21.64
C ALA A 197 -1.53 -15.12 23.08
N TRP A 198 -0.91 -14.46 24.06
CA TRP A 198 -1.35 -14.54 25.47
C TRP A 198 -2.78 -14.03 25.65
N LEU A 199 -3.15 -12.90 25.03
CA LEU A 199 -4.52 -12.36 25.12
C LEU A 199 -5.57 -13.30 24.50
N ARG A 200 -5.21 -14.10 23.49
CA ARG A 200 -6.07 -15.16 22.95
C ARG A 200 -6.16 -16.35 23.92
N ASP A 201 -5.03 -16.81 24.43
CA ASP A 201 -4.95 -17.94 25.36
C ASP A 201 -5.72 -17.65 26.66
N TRP A 202 -5.70 -16.41 27.15
CA TRP A 202 -6.49 -15.96 28.29
C TRP A 202 -7.96 -15.70 27.98
N GLY A 203 -8.40 -15.86 26.72
CA GLY A 203 -9.78 -15.66 26.27
C GLY A 203 -10.22 -14.19 26.23
N VAL A 204 -9.31 -13.24 26.43
CA VAL A 204 -9.62 -11.80 26.48
C VAL A 204 -10.19 -11.32 25.14
N MET A 205 -9.60 -11.72 24.03
CA MET A 205 -10.06 -11.31 22.70
C MET A 205 -11.44 -11.88 22.36
N ASP A 206 -11.76 -13.08 22.86
CA ASP A 206 -13.08 -13.71 22.64
C ASP A 206 -14.18 -12.97 23.41
N VAL A 207 -13.90 -12.54 24.63
CA VAL A 207 -14.84 -11.74 25.42
C VAL A 207 -15.06 -10.37 24.75
N LEU A 208 -13.98 -9.67 24.35
CA LEU A 208 -14.08 -8.37 23.68
C LEU A 208 -14.87 -8.45 22.35
N ARG A 209 -14.75 -9.55 21.62
CA ARG A 209 -15.53 -9.73 20.38
C ARG A 209 -17.01 -10.00 20.60
N ARG A 210 -17.39 -10.55 21.76
CA ARG A 210 -18.77 -10.96 22.07
C ARG A 210 -19.51 -10.03 23.02
N SER A 211 -18.79 -9.24 23.83
CA SER A 211 -19.36 -8.37 24.86
C SER A 211 -18.94 -6.92 24.68
N SER A 212 -19.72 -6.01 25.25
CA SER A 212 -19.38 -4.60 25.41
C SER A 212 -18.93 -4.26 26.84
N GLU A 213 -18.77 -5.28 27.69
CA GLU A 213 -18.30 -5.10 29.06
C GLU A 213 -16.81 -4.81 29.12
N VAL A 214 -16.39 -4.11 30.18
CA VAL A 214 -14.97 -3.86 30.44
C VAL A 214 -14.30 -5.14 30.92
N VAL A 215 -13.34 -5.61 30.16
CA VAL A 215 -12.53 -6.79 30.50
C VAL A 215 -11.33 -6.35 31.33
N ARG A 216 -11.09 -7.07 32.44
CA ARG A 216 -9.97 -6.81 33.34
C ARG A 216 -8.91 -7.88 33.13
N VAL A 217 -7.68 -7.44 32.80
CA VAL A 217 -6.51 -8.31 32.69
C VAL A 217 -5.63 -8.07 33.91
N ALA A 218 -5.39 -9.15 34.68
CA ALA A 218 -4.53 -9.07 35.86
C ALA A 218 -3.07 -8.74 35.47
N GLU A 219 -2.31 -8.29 36.42
CA GLU A 219 -0.87 -8.13 36.26
C GLU A 219 -0.16 -9.47 36.19
N HIS A 220 0.75 -9.62 35.22
CA HIS A 220 1.61 -10.79 35.03
C HIS A 220 3.07 -10.33 35.07
N THR A 221 3.62 -10.27 36.27
CA THR A 221 4.99 -9.75 36.50
C THR A 221 6.07 -10.59 35.85
N ASP A 222 5.84 -11.90 35.72
CA ASP A 222 6.70 -12.87 35.02
C ASP A 222 6.81 -12.60 33.50
N LEU A 223 5.78 -12.00 32.92
CA LEU A 223 5.72 -11.63 31.52
C LEU A 223 5.96 -10.13 31.28
N GLY A 224 6.21 -9.37 32.33
CA GLY A 224 6.35 -7.90 32.25
C GLY A 224 5.04 -7.17 31.86
N VAL A 225 3.89 -7.82 32.01
CA VAL A 225 2.57 -7.26 31.69
C VAL A 225 1.97 -6.59 32.90
N ARG A 226 1.75 -5.28 32.87
CA ARG A 226 1.03 -4.56 33.90
C ARG A 226 -0.47 -4.78 33.81
N ALA A 227 -1.20 -4.61 34.93
CA ALA A 227 -2.65 -4.72 34.96
C ALA A 227 -3.28 -3.82 33.89
N ARG A 228 -4.29 -4.35 33.18
CA ARG A 228 -4.97 -3.64 32.10
C ARG A 228 -6.49 -3.76 32.22
N ARG A 229 -7.18 -2.80 31.64
CA ARG A 229 -8.61 -2.90 31.33
C ARG A 229 -8.78 -2.69 29.84
N ALA A 230 -9.77 -3.35 29.25
CA ALA A 230 -10.08 -3.22 27.85
C ALA A 230 -11.57 -3.15 27.61
N VAL A 231 -11.99 -2.37 26.62
CA VAL A 231 -13.38 -2.32 26.18
C VAL A 231 -13.46 -2.33 24.66
N ALA A 232 -14.40 -3.10 24.13
CA ALA A 232 -14.64 -3.17 22.70
C ALA A 232 -15.27 -1.88 22.16
N ILE A 233 -14.78 -1.39 21.03
CA ILE A 233 -15.41 -0.32 20.26
C ILE A 233 -16.38 -0.99 19.28
N ARG A 234 -17.67 -0.59 19.33
CA ARG A 234 -18.71 -1.18 18.48
C ARG A 234 -19.54 -0.13 17.78
N VAL A 235 -19.80 -0.34 16.50
CA VAL A 235 -20.66 0.50 15.67
C VAL A 235 -22.04 -0.12 15.55
N SER A 236 -23.10 0.69 15.67
CA SER A 236 -24.48 0.22 15.54
C SER A 236 -24.75 -0.31 14.13
N GLY A 237 -25.24 -1.55 14.04
CA GLY A 237 -25.55 -2.23 12.76
C GLY A 237 -26.15 -3.62 12.93
N SER A 238 -25.99 -4.23 14.11
CA SER A 238 -26.59 -5.52 14.49
C SER A 238 -27.02 -5.50 15.95
N ALA A 239 -27.67 -6.55 16.45
CA ALA A 239 -28.14 -6.65 17.84
C ALA A 239 -27.02 -6.44 18.89
N VAL A 240 -25.77 -6.76 18.58
CA VAL A 240 -24.60 -6.60 19.48
C VAL A 240 -23.65 -5.50 18.99
N GLY A 241 -23.89 -4.91 17.80
CA GLY A 241 -22.99 -3.95 17.13
C GLY A 241 -21.79 -4.64 16.44
N GLU A 242 -21.28 -4.03 15.37
CA GLU A 242 -20.07 -4.47 14.69
C GLU A 242 -18.83 -4.14 15.53
N PHE A 243 -17.97 -5.12 15.80
CA PHE A 243 -16.68 -4.90 16.46
C PHE A 243 -15.71 -4.20 15.51
N VAL A 244 -15.25 -3.01 15.88
CA VAL A 244 -14.39 -2.17 15.04
C VAL A 244 -13.05 -1.81 15.69
N GLY A 245 -12.83 -2.24 16.93
CA GLY A 245 -11.58 -1.99 17.64
C GLY A 245 -11.69 -2.16 19.15
N VAL A 246 -10.63 -1.76 19.84
CA VAL A 246 -10.50 -1.88 21.30
C VAL A 246 -9.86 -0.62 21.87
N ILE A 247 -10.33 -0.18 23.04
CA ILE A 247 -9.61 0.75 23.90
C ILE A 247 -8.91 -0.08 24.98
N TRP A 248 -7.59 -0.01 25.02
CA TRP A 248 -6.77 -0.58 26.08
C TRP A 248 -6.39 0.51 27.08
N LEU A 249 -6.47 0.20 28.36
CA LEU A 249 -6.02 1.02 29.46
C LEU A 249 -5.02 0.22 30.30
N GLN A 250 -3.76 0.63 30.33
CA GLN A 250 -2.71 0.05 31.17
C GLN A 250 -2.60 0.85 32.47
N ARG A 251 -2.37 0.16 33.61
CA ARG A 251 -2.03 0.81 34.88
C ARG A 251 -0.66 1.50 34.80
N GLY A 252 -0.63 2.79 35.14
CA GLY A 252 0.59 3.55 35.30
C GLY A 252 1.25 3.36 36.68
N GLY A 253 1.83 4.42 37.21
CA GLY A 253 2.45 4.45 38.54
C GLY A 253 1.46 4.49 39.69
N VAL A 254 0.18 4.78 39.41
CA VAL A 254 -0.92 4.85 40.39
C VAL A 254 -2.07 3.93 40.01
N ASP A 255 -2.93 3.62 40.97
CA ASP A 255 -4.11 2.80 40.71
C ASP A 255 -5.14 3.56 39.87
N PHE A 256 -5.96 2.81 39.15
CA PHE A 256 -7.08 3.35 38.37
C PHE A 256 -8.07 4.13 39.24
N ALA A 257 -8.70 5.14 38.65
CA ALA A 257 -9.82 5.85 39.29
C ALA A 257 -11.02 4.91 39.48
N ASP A 258 -11.88 5.19 40.47
CA ASP A 258 -13.02 4.36 40.82
C ASP A 258 -14.04 4.24 39.67
N ASP A 259 -14.24 5.33 38.91
CA ASP A 259 -15.16 5.43 37.77
C ASP A 259 -14.59 4.95 36.44
N THR A 260 -13.44 4.28 36.44
CA THR A 260 -12.69 3.87 35.24
C THR A 260 -13.52 3.05 34.25
N ASP A 261 -14.33 2.11 34.72
CA ASP A 261 -15.13 1.25 33.83
C ASP A 261 -16.24 2.05 33.13
N GLU A 262 -16.84 3.03 33.82
CA GLU A 262 -17.84 3.94 33.24
C GLU A 262 -17.18 4.86 32.19
N VAL A 263 -16.03 5.41 32.52
CA VAL A 263 -15.25 6.26 31.61
C VAL A 263 -14.88 5.50 30.34
N LEU A 264 -14.40 4.26 30.45
CA LEU A 264 -14.05 3.41 29.29
C LEU A 264 -15.28 3.11 28.44
N THR A 265 -16.42 2.78 29.04
CA THR A 265 -17.65 2.52 28.31
C THR A 265 -18.13 3.76 27.54
N GLY A 266 -18.08 4.94 28.16
CA GLY A 266 -18.38 6.20 27.50
C GLY A 266 -17.41 6.53 26.37
N ALA A 267 -16.11 6.28 26.59
CA ALA A 267 -15.07 6.49 25.61
C ALA A 267 -15.24 5.58 24.38
N ALA A 268 -15.62 4.31 24.57
CA ALA A 268 -15.91 3.38 23.48
C ALA A 268 -17.03 3.89 22.56
N ALA A 269 -18.09 4.48 23.13
CA ALA A 269 -19.18 5.08 22.36
C ALA A 269 -18.73 6.33 21.59
N VAL A 270 -17.82 7.13 22.14
CA VAL A 270 -17.23 8.29 21.44
C VAL A 270 -16.32 7.82 20.31
N ALA A 271 -15.41 6.87 20.59
CA ALA A 271 -14.51 6.29 19.59
C ALA A 271 -15.29 5.68 18.42
N ALA A 272 -16.37 4.95 18.70
CA ALA A 272 -17.26 4.38 17.68
C ALA A 272 -17.82 5.46 16.75
N ARG A 273 -18.28 6.59 17.28
CA ARG A 273 -18.79 7.72 16.47
C ARG A 273 -17.70 8.34 15.61
N VAL A 274 -16.50 8.53 16.15
CA VAL A 274 -15.36 9.08 15.42
C VAL A 274 -14.95 8.15 14.28
N ILE A 275 -14.79 6.86 14.56
CA ILE A 275 -14.43 5.84 13.57
C ILE A 275 -15.51 5.71 12.48
N SER A 276 -16.81 5.71 12.87
CA SER A 276 -17.93 5.64 11.92
C SER A 276 -17.96 6.85 10.98
N ARG A 277 -17.74 8.07 11.49
CA ARG A 277 -17.65 9.27 10.65
C ARG A 277 -16.48 9.20 9.68
N GLY A 278 -15.33 8.71 10.13
CA GLY A 278 -14.17 8.51 9.27
C GLY A 278 -14.43 7.47 8.18
N ARG A 279 -15.05 6.34 8.53
CA ARG A 279 -15.45 5.30 7.57
C ARG A 279 -16.50 5.80 6.57
N ALA A 280 -17.51 6.54 7.01
CA ALA A 280 -18.55 7.11 6.13
C ALA A 280 -17.92 8.07 5.12
N ARG A 281 -17.10 9.03 5.58
CA ARG A 281 -16.39 9.96 4.69
C ARG A 281 -15.46 9.24 3.71
N GLY A 282 -14.75 8.22 4.19
CA GLY A 282 -13.89 7.39 3.34
C GLY A 282 -14.70 6.62 2.28
N ASN A 283 -15.87 6.11 2.63
CA ASN A 283 -16.77 5.42 1.72
C ASN A 283 -17.35 6.39 0.67
N ASP A 284 -17.78 7.59 1.07
CA ASP A 284 -18.30 8.61 0.15
C ASP A 284 -17.21 9.04 -0.85
N HIS A 285 -15.99 9.28 -0.36
CA HIS A 285 -14.86 9.61 -1.22
C HIS A 285 -14.52 8.46 -2.19
N ALA A 286 -14.40 7.23 -1.68
CA ALA A 286 -14.13 6.06 -2.50
C ALA A 286 -15.24 5.83 -3.54
N GLU A 287 -16.50 6.07 -3.19
CA GLU A 287 -17.62 5.97 -4.13
C GLU A 287 -17.55 7.06 -5.20
N THR A 288 -17.17 8.28 -4.84
CA THR A 288 -16.95 9.37 -5.80
C THR A 288 -15.84 9.02 -6.79
N VAL A 289 -14.72 8.44 -6.31
CA VAL A 289 -13.63 7.97 -7.18
C VAL A 289 -14.09 6.81 -8.07
N ARG A 290 -14.88 5.85 -7.55
CA ARG A 290 -15.45 4.75 -8.36
C ARG A 290 -16.36 5.28 -9.47
N ARG A 291 -17.17 6.31 -9.19
CA ARG A 291 -18.00 6.97 -10.21
C ARG A 291 -17.14 7.67 -11.26
N LEU A 292 -16.08 8.37 -10.85
CA LEU A 292 -15.13 8.98 -11.78
C LEU A 292 -14.45 7.92 -12.68
N LEU A 293 -14.14 6.74 -12.13
CA LEU A 293 -13.63 5.60 -12.90
C LEU A 293 -14.67 4.93 -13.80
N GLY A 294 -15.94 5.37 -13.78
CA GLY A 294 -17.01 4.81 -14.60
C GLY A 294 -17.50 3.43 -14.15
N ALA A 295 -17.44 3.11 -12.85
CA ALA A 295 -17.78 1.80 -12.31
C ALA A 295 -19.25 1.38 -12.55
N ARG A 296 -20.16 2.33 -12.70
CA ARG A 296 -21.61 2.08 -12.91
C ARG A 296 -22.04 2.10 -14.36
N GLY A 297 -21.13 2.39 -15.31
CA GLY A 297 -21.49 2.52 -16.72
C GLY A 297 -22.27 3.79 -17.07
N ASP A 298 -22.49 4.70 -16.11
CA ASP A 298 -23.17 5.96 -16.29
C ASP A 298 -22.27 6.99 -16.99
N ILE A 299 -22.89 8.01 -17.61
CA ILE A 299 -22.15 9.17 -18.11
C ILE A 299 -21.50 9.87 -16.92
N VAL A 300 -20.18 10.00 -16.97
CA VAL A 300 -19.40 10.64 -15.91
C VAL A 300 -19.58 12.16 -16.00
N ASP A 301 -20.21 12.75 -14.98
CA ASP A 301 -20.19 14.20 -14.78
C ASP A 301 -18.84 14.61 -14.20
N ALA A 302 -17.87 14.84 -15.09
CA ALA A 302 -16.49 15.14 -14.74
C ALA A 302 -16.36 16.46 -13.96
N GLU A 303 -17.23 17.45 -14.21
CA GLU A 303 -17.23 18.73 -13.52
C GLU A 303 -17.66 18.57 -12.05
N TYR A 304 -18.77 17.92 -11.84
CA TYR A 304 -19.29 17.65 -10.49
C TYR A 304 -18.35 16.78 -9.66
N LEU A 305 -17.85 15.67 -10.23
CA LEU A 305 -16.96 14.76 -9.52
C LEU A 305 -15.58 15.39 -9.30
N GLY A 306 -15.09 16.18 -10.26
CA GLY A 306 -13.84 16.93 -10.13
C GLY A 306 -13.91 17.91 -8.96
N ALA A 307 -14.98 18.69 -8.86
CA ALA A 307 -15.18 19.63 -7.76
C ALA A 307 -15.22 18.93 -6.38
N GLN A 308 -15.87 17.75 -6.28
CA GLN A 308 -15.88 16.96 -5.06
C GLN A 308 -14.52 16.38 -4.67
N LEU A 309 -13.66 16.08 -5.64
CA LEU A 309 -12.34 15.49 -5.45
C LEU A 309 -11.22 16.54 -5.41
N GLY A 310 -11.55 17.82 -5.61
CA GLY A 310 -10.55 18.90 -5.70
C GLY A 310 -9.67 18.81 -6.96
N LEU A 311 -10.19 18.22 -8.06
CA LEU A 311 -9.50 18.01 -9.31
C LEU A 311 -9.99 19.01 -10.37
N ALA A 312 -9.07 19.64 -11.12
CA ALA A 312 -9.43 20.46 -12.26
C ALA A 312 -10.01 19.59 -13.40
N THR A 313 -11.12 20.03 -13.99
CA THR A 313 -11.85 19.23 -15.00
C THR A 313 -11.03 19.01 -16.28
N ASP A 314 -10.17 19.98 -16.62
CA ASP A 314 -9.27 19.99 -17.78
C ASP A 314 -7.88 19.44 -17.47
N ALA A 315 -7.62 18.99 -16.24
CA ALA A 315 -6.32 18.44 -15.84
C ALA A 315 -5.88 17.28 -16.75
N SER A 316 -4.58 17.25 -17.07
CA SER A 316 -3.97 16.06 -17.66
C SER A 316 -3.96 14.93 -16.65
N VAL A 317 -4.51 13.76 -16.97
CA VAL A 317 -4.67 12.64 -16.03
C VAL A 317 -4.13 11.34 -16.60
N ALA A 318 -3.43 10.58 -15.79
CA ALA A 318 -3.10 9.18 -16.04
C ALA A 318 -3.89 8.26 -15.06
N VAL A 319 -4.22 7.07 -15.52
CA VAL A 319 -4.83 6.02 -14.69
C VAL A 319 -3.86 4.85 -14.60
N VAL A 320 -3.57 4.41 -13.39
CA VAL A 320 -2.78 3.20 -13.15
C VAL A 320 -3.68 2.13 -12.55
N GLY A 321 -3.81 1.01 -13.25
CA GLY A 321 -4.48 -0.20 -12.76
C GLY A 321 -3.46 -1.16 -12.15
N LEU A 322 -3.75 -1.67 -10.95
CA LEU A 322 -2.92 -2.63 -10.22
C LEU A 322 -3.71 -3.92 -10.01
N ALA A 323 -3.10 -5.06 -10.33
CA ALA A 323 -3.66 -6.39 -10.12
C ALA A 323 -2.63 -7.35 -9.51
N ALA A 324 -3.07 -8.36 -8.77
CA ALA A 324 -2.19 -9.45 -8.34
C ALA A 324 -1.80 -10.31 -9.55
N THR A 325 -0.55 -10.80 -9.59
CA THR A 325 -0.14 -11.77 -10.61
C THR A 325 -0.70 -13.14 -10.30
N SER A 326 -0.97 -13.94 -11.35
CA SER A 326 -1.48 -15.31 -11.21
C SER A 326 -0.56 -16.16 -10.32
N GLY A 327 -1.12 -16.84 -9.31
CA GLY A 327 -0.37 -17.66 -8.35
C GLY A 327 0.10 -16.92 -7.09
N ALA A 328 -0.22 -15.64 -6.92
CA ALA A 328 0.06 -14.94 -5.67
C ALA A 328 -0.86 -15.45 -4.54
N PRO A 329 -0.33 -15.72 -3.33
CA PRO A 329 -1.11 -16.27 -2.22
C PRO A 329 -2.12 -15.28 -1.60
N HIS A 330 -2.14 -14.02 -2.04
CA HIS A 330 -2.97 -12.97 -1.49
C HIS A 330 -3.78 -12.27 -2.58
N SER A 331 -5.08 -12.08 -2.35
CA SER A 331 -5.93 -11.25 -3.20
C SER A 331 -5.66 -9.76 -2.91
N LEU A 332 -5.39 -8.97 -3.94
CA LEU A 332 -5.39 -7.50 -3.85
C LEU A 332 -6.79 -6.99 -3.46
N GLY A 333 -6.82 -6.02 -2.59
CA GLY A 333 -8.07 -5.35 -2.18
C GLY A 333 -8.28 -5.29 -0.68
N GLY A 334 -7.31 -5.76 0.11
CA GLY A 334 -7.29 -5.52 1.55
C GLY A 334 -7.13 -4.03 1.86
N ALA A 335 -7.64 -3.60 3.02
CA ALA A 335 -7.56 -2.20 3.43
C ALA A 335 -6.10 -1.73 3.60
N ALA A 336 -5.18 -2.64 3.91
CA ALA A 336 -3.77 -2.34 4.10
C ALA A 336 -3.07 -2.02 2.76
N GLU A 337 -3.28 -2.86 1.74
CA GLU A 337 -2.71 -2.65 0.41
C GLU A 337 -3.26 -1.38 -0.25
N LEU A 338 -4.58 -1.15 -0.15
CA LEU A 338 -5.18 0.08 -0.64
C LEU A 338 -4.62 1.31 0.08
N SER A 339 -4.46 1.24 1.40
CA SER A 339 -3.87 2.34 2.19
C SER A 339 -2.44 2.63 1.76
N ALA A 340 -1.61 1.60 1.60
CA ALA A 340 -0.24 1.72 1.15
C ALA A 340 -0.16 2.37 -0.24
N VAL A 341 -0.91 1.84 -1.22
CA VAL A 341 -0.96 2.41 -2.58
C VAL A 341 -1.44 3.86 -2.56
N THR A 342 -2.47 4.17 -1.77
CA THR A 342 -3.01 5.53 -1.65
C THR A 342 -1.94 6.51 -1.14
N LEU A 343 -1.15 6.10 -0.16
CA LEU A 343 -0.12 6.95 0.44
C LEU A 343 1.09 7.12 -0.48
N HIS A 344 1.51 6.05 -1.15
CA HIS A 344 2.51 6.15 -2.21
C HIS A 344 2.05 7.09 -3.35
N ALA A 345 0.78 6.98 -3.75
CA ALA A 345 0.20 7.85 -4.76
C ALA A 345 0.15 9.32 -4.29
N SER A 346 -0.29 9.56 -3.06
CA SER A 346 -0.34 10.92 -2.47
C SER A 346 1.04 11.52 -2.24
N ALA A 347 2.05 10.69 -1.95
CA ALA A 347 3.45 11.11 -1.86
C ALA A 347 4.06 11.43 -3.25
N PHE A 348 3.52 10.86 -4.32
CA PHE A 348 3.94 11.13 -5.71
C PHE A 348 3.17 12.30 -6.33
N SER A 349 1.84 12.33 -6.18
CA SER A 349 0.96 13.39 -6.63
C SER A 349 -0.07 13.71 -5.53
N PRO A 350 -0.09 14.94 -4.96
CA PRO A 350 -0.97 15.28 -3.82
C PRO A 350 -2.45 15.16 -4.12
N LEU A 351 -2.81 15.36 -5.37
CA LEU A 351 -4.18 15.30 -5.85
C LEU A 351 -4.55 13.91 -6.39
N SER A 352 -3.68 12.91 -6.18
CA SER A 352 -4.01 11.54 -6.57
C SER A 352 -5.21 11.01 -5.79
N VAL A 353 -6.07 10.26 -6.48
CA VAL A 353 -7.20 9.58 -5.85
C VAL A 353 -7.16 8.10 -6.19
N THR A 354 -7.58 7.26 -5.24
CA THR A 354 -7.50 5.80 -5.35
C THR A 354 -8.83 5.15 -5.02
N ALA A 355 -9.15 4.07 -5.71
CA ALA A 355 -10.28 3.21 -5.37
C ALA A 355 -10.03 1.76 -5.79
N THR A 356 -10.75 0.85 -5.14
CA THR A 356 -10.83 -0.56 -5.55
C THR A 356 -12.06 -0.80 -6.40
N LEU A 357 -11.90 -1.55 -7.49
CA LEU A 357 -12.98 -2.11 -8.30
C LEU A 357 -12.73 -3.62 -8.49
N GLY A 358 -13.57 -4.44 -7.89
CA GLY A 358 -13.34 -5.89 -7.82
C GLY A 358 -12.05 -6.21 -7.07
N SER A 359 -11.18 -6.99 -7.68
CA SER A 359 -9.87 -7.38 -7.16
C SER A 359 -8.72 -6.43 -7.55
N ARG A 360 -9.03 -5.28 -8.17
CA ARG A 360 -8.03 -4.35 -8.70
C ARG A 360 -8.05 -3.03 -7.95
N ILE A 361 -6.89 -2.40 -7.83
CA ILE A 361 -6.73 -1.04 -7.31
C ILE A 361 -6.45 -0.10 -8.48
N TYR A 362 -7.15 1.03 -8.52
CA TYR A 362 -6.96 2.07 -9.53
C TYR A 362 -6.49 3.35 -8.86
N VAL A 363 -5.52 3.98 -9.50
CA VAL A 363 -4.97 5.28 -9.08
C VAL A 363 -5.14 6.27 -10.23
N VAL A 364 -5.85 7.37 -9.98
CA VAL A 364 -5.92 8.50 -10.90
C VAL A 364 -4.86 9.52 -10.48
N LEU A 365 -3.97 9.85 -11.38
CA LEU A 365 -2.82 10.73 -11.16
C LEU A 365 -2.95 11.97 -12.06
N PRO A 366 -3.36 13.12 -11.51
CA PRO A 366 -3.37 14.37 -12.26
C PRO A 366 -1.97 14.98 -12.38
N GLU A 367 -1.78 15.74 -13.45
CA GLU A 367 -0.58 16.56 -13.71
C GLU A 367 0.74 15.77 -13.69
N VAL A 368 0.74 14.56 -14.30
CA VAL A 368 1.91 13.68 -14.38
C VAL A 368 2.31 13.39 -15.83
N THR A 369 3.58 13.04 -16.03
CA THR A 369 4.07 12.53 -17.32
C THR A 369 4.05 10.99 -17.34
N ALA A 370 3.92 10.39 -18.53
CA ALA A 370 3.94 8.93 -18.69
C ALA A 370 5.19 8.30 -18.06
N GLN A 371 6.38 8.85 -18.32
CA GLN A 371 7.65 8.35 -17.78
C GLN A 371 7.72 8.41 -16.26
N ALA A 372 7.25 9.50 -15.65
CA ALA A 372 7.22 9.62 -14.18
C ALA A 372 6.23 8.62 -13.57
N THR A 373 5.08 8.38 -14.22
CA THR A 373 4.07 7.42 -13.79
C THR A 373 4.60 5.98 -13.85
N VAL A 374 5.29 5.60 -14.92
CA VAL A 374 5.94 4.28 -15.06
C VAL A 374 7.00 4.08 -13.96
N THR A 375 7.84 5.10 -13.71
CA THR A 375 8.86 5.04 -12.67
C THR A 375 8.22 4.87 -11.27
N TRP A 376 7.15 5.62 -10.99
CA TRP A 376 6.38 5.50 -9.78
C TRP A 376 5.74 4.10 -9.63
N ALA A 377 5.12 3.57 -10.69
CA ALA A 377 4.51 2.25 -10.68
C ALA A 377 5.53 1.16 -10.31
N ARG A 378 6.75 1.18 -10.88
CA ARG A 378 7.84 0.26 -10.49
C ARG A 378 8.19 0.36 -9.01
N ALA A 379 8.25 1.57 -8.47
CA ALA A 379 8.52 1.79 -7.06
C ALA A 379 7.44 1.18 -6.16
N VAL A 380 6.16 1.36 -6.52
CA VAL A 380 5.01 0.79 -5.79
C VAL A 380 5.05 -0.74 -5.81
N LEU A 381 5.32 -1.37 -6.95
CA LEU A 381 5.45 -2.82 -7.04
C LEU A 381 6.57 -3.35 -6.13
N GLY A 382 7.74 -2.73 -6.18
CA GLY A 382 8.86 -3.11 -5.31
C GLY A 382 8.56 -2.91 -3.82
N ALA A 383 7.81 -1.88 -3.45
CA ALA A 383 7.38 -1.66 -2.07
C ALA A 383 6.37 -2.71 -1.61
N ALA A 384 5.38 -3.05 -2.46
CA ALA A 384 4.38 -4.06 -2.17
C ALA A 384 5.00 -5.46 -1.99
N GLU A 385 5.96 -5.83 -2.83
CA GLU A 385 6.67 -7.10 -2.71
C GLU A 385 7.46 -7.19 -1.39
N ARG A 386 8.21 -6.14 -1.04
CA ARG A 386 8.99 -6.11 0.21
C ARG A 386 8.13 -6.13 1.47
N GLN A 387 6.99 -5.44 1.46
CA GLN A 387 6.20 -5.23 2.66
C GLN A 387 5.13 -6.29 2.88
N PHE A 388 4.51 -6.77 1.80
CA PHE A 388 3.36 -7.69 1.86
C PHE A 388 3.68 -9.05 1.21
N GLY A 389 4.85 -9.22 0.58
CA GLY A 389 5.15 -10.40 -0.25
C GLY A 389 4.23 -10.52 -1.47
N ALA A 390 3.53 -9.42 -1.84
CA ALA A 390 2.55 -9.40 -2.91
C ALA A 390 3.23 -9.11 -4.24
N ARG A 391 3.13 -10.05 -5.19
CA ARG A 391 3.53 -9.82 -6.57
C ARG A 391 2.39 -9.17 -7.33
N LEU A 392 2.62 -7.96 -7.80
CA LEU A 392 1.65 -7.14 -8.50
C LEU A 392 2.08 -6.88 -9.93
N ARG A 393 1.10 -6.57 -10.76
CA ARG A 393 1.28 -5.97 -12.08
C ARG A 393 0.65 -4.59 -12.10
N ALA A 394 1.30 -3.64 -12.76
CA ALA A 394 0.82 -2.28 -12.94
C ALA A 394 0.67 -1.96 -14.42
N VAL A 395 -0.46 -1.40 -14.80
CA VAL A 395 -0.69 -0.89 -16.16
C VAL A 395 -0.95 0.61 -16.11
N VAL A 396 -0.16 1.35 -16.88
CA VAL A 396 -0.26 2.80 -17.01
C VAL A 396 -1.01 3.16 -18.29
N ALA A 397 -2.15 3.84 -18.14
CA ALA A 397 -2.95 4.38 -19.24
C ALA A 397 -2.89 5.92 -19.23
N GLY A 398 -2.59 6.52 -20.37
CA GLY A 398 -2.41 7.96 -20.52
C GLY A 398 -0.96 8.43 -20.27
N PRO A 399 -0.74 9.73 -20.01
CA PRO A 399 -1.75 10.75 -19.67
C PRO A 399 -2.64 11.17 -20.84
N ASP A 400 -3.84 11.67 -20.53
CA ASP A 400 -4.76 12.29 -21.46
C ASP A 400 -5.45 13.51 -20.82
N THR A 401 -6.03 14.37 -21.62
CA THR A 401 -6.58 15.64 -21.17
C THR A 401 -8.02 15.48 -20.67
N GLY A 402 -8.28 16.05 -19.51
CA GLY A 402 -9.59 16.15 -18.88
C GLY A 402 -10.05 14.90 -18.13
N LEU A 403 -10.75 15.13 -17.02
CA LEU A 403 -11.29 14.06 -16.16
C LEU A 403 -12.31 13.16 -16.87
N GLY A 404 -12.96 13.64 -17.93
CA GLY A 404 -13.85 12.83 -18.75
C GLY A 404 -13.16 11.67 -19.47
N SER A 405 -11.82 11.68 -19.58
CA SER A 405 -11.02 10.60 -20.17
C SER A 405 -10.81 9.41 -19.20
N VAL A 406 -10.99 9.62 -17.89
CA VAL A 406 -10.69 8.63 -16.84
C VAL A 406 -11.37 7.27 -17.06
N PRO A 407 -12.69 7.17 -17.39
CA PRO A 407 -13.32 5.88 -17.63
C PRO A 407 -12.72 5.13 -18.82
N ARG A 408 -12.36 5.84 -19.87
CA ARG A 408 -11.72 5.27 -21.07
C ARG A 408 -10.31 4.77 -20.74
N LEU A 409 -9.50 5.56 -20.01
CA LEU A 409 -8.16 5.18 -19.58
C LEU A 409 -8.22 3.95 -18.67
N ARG A 410 -9.18 3.90 -17.72
CA ARG A 410 -9.42 2.70 -16.91
C ARG A 410 -9.74 1.48 -17.77
N GLY A 411 -10.66 1.62 -18.73
CA GLY A 411 -11.03 0.52 -19.63
C GLY A 411 -9.86 0.04 -20.50
N GLN A 412 -8.91 0.93 -20.85
CA GLN A 412 -7.66 0.54 -21.52
C GLN A 412 -6.75 -0.26 -20.59
N ALA A 413 -6.58 0.20 -19.33
CA ALA A 413 -5.80 -0.52 -18.33
C ALA A 413 -6.40 -1.91 -18.03
N ASP A 414 -7.74 -2.01 -17.96
CA ASP A 414 -8.44 -3.29 -17.76
C ASP A 414 -8.13 -4.30 -18.87
N ARG A 415 -8.18 -3.88 -20.12
CA ARG A 415 -7.89 -4.77 -21.25
C ARG A 415 -6.46 -5.32 -21.22
N VAL A 416 -5.50 -4.49 -20.82
CA VAL A 416 -4.11 -4.94 -20.66
C VAL A 416 -3.97 -5.91 -19.50
N LEU A 417 -4.60 -5.62 -18.35
CA LEU A 417 -4.61 -6.52 -17.19
C LEU A 417 -5.28 -7.85 -17.50
N ASP A 418 -6.43 -7.83 -18.20
CA ASP A 418 -7.14 -9.04 -18.64
C ASP A 418 -6.30 -9.89 -19.61
N ALA A 419 -5.60 -9.24 -20.55
CA ALA A 419 -4.68 -9.92 -21.45
C ALA A 419 -3.50 -10.53 -20.69
N ALA A 420 -2.97 -9.83 -19.69
CA ALA A 420 -1.87 -10.29 -18.86
C ALA A 420 -2.24 -11.46 -17.95
N GLU A 421 -3.50 -11.59 -17.54
CA GLU A 421 -4.00 -12.74 -16.79
C GLU A 421 -4.01 -14.02 -17.67
N ARG A 422 -4.22 -13.87 -18.99
CA ARG A 422 -4.29 -14.97 -19.95
C ARG A 422 -2.92 -15.32 -20.56
N GLU A 423 -2.17 -14.30 -20.94
CA GLU A 423 -0.89 -14.41 -21.67
C GLU A 423 0.23 -13.63 -20.92
N GLY A 424 0.45 -14.00 -19.66
CA GLY A 424 1.32 -13.27 -18.73
C GLY A 424 2.77 -13.07 -19.20
N GLU A 425 3.26 -13.91 -20.11
CA GLU A 425 4.61 -13.81 -20.69
C GLU A 425 4.77 -12.66 -21.70
N LEU A 426 3.68 -12.13 -22.23
CA LEU A 426 3.70 -11.10 -23.28
C LEU A 426 3.59 -9.67 -22.73
N ILE A 427 3.34 -9.52 -21.43
CA ILE A 427 3.10 -8.22 -20.81
C ILE A 427 3.97 -8.12 -19.56
N ASP A 428 4.81 -7.10 -19.52
CA ASP A 428 5.71 -6.83 -18.39
C ASP A 428 4.93 -6.54 -17.08
N ASP A 429 5.61 -6.67 -15.94
CA ASP A 429 5.03 -6.37 -14.64
C ASP A 429 4.65 -4.89 -14.49
N VAL A 430 5.36 -3.99 -15.18
CA VAL A 430 4.95 -2.59 -15.37
C VAL A 430 4.90 -2.30 -16.86
N ALA A 431 3.70 -2.15 -17.38
CA ALA A 431 3.45 -1.94 -18.80
C ALA A 431 2.65 -0.66 -19.06
N THR A 432 2.84 -0.06 -20.23
CA THR A 432 1.95 0.98 -20.75
C THR A 432 0.93 0.37 -21.72
N VAL A 433 -0.19 1.04 -21.91
CA VAL A 433 -1.20 0.60 -22.90
C VAL A 433 -0.60 0.54 -24.31
N GLU A 434 0.29 1.47 -24.65
CA GLU A 434 0.92 1.56 -25.96
C GLU A 434 1.87 0.38 -26.22
N GLU A 435 2.74 0.05 -25.24
CA GLU A 435 3.67 -1.09 -25.34
C GLU A 435 2.94 -2.44 -25.35
N SER A 436 1.76 -2.51 -24.73
CA SER A 436 0.98 -3.75 -24.58
C SER A 436 0.03 -4.03 -25.75
N GLN A 437 -0.06 -3.15 -26.75
CA GLN A 437 -1.06 -3.24 -27.81
C GLN A 437 -1.10 -4.61 -28.52
N THR A 438 0.07 -5.15 -28.85
CA THR A 438 0.17 -6.47 -29.50
C THR A 438 -0.34 -7.59 -28.60
N GLY A 439 0.05 -7.59 -27.32
CA GLY A 439 -0.41 -8.58 -26.33
C GLY A 439 -1.91 -8.52 -26.10
N VAL A 440 -2.49 -7.33 -26.02
CA VAL A 440 -3.93 -7.13 -25.86
C VAL A 440 -4.70 -7.66 -27.08
N LEU A 441 -4.30 -7.26 -28.29
CA LEU A 441 -4.98 -7.71 -29.51
C LEU A 441 -4.90 -9.23 -29.68
N LEU A 442 -3.74 -9.82 -29.41
CA LEU A 442 -3.58 -11.27 -29.44
C LEU A 442 -4.44 -11.95 -28.37
N GLY A 443 -4.44 -11.45 -27.15
CA GLY A 443 -5.24 -12.00 -26.06
C GLY A 443 -6.75 -11.93 -26.35
N GLU A 444 -7.25 -10.84 -26.95
CA GLU A 444 -8.65 -10.70 -27.35
C GLU A 444 -9.03 -11.70 -28.47
N ILE A 445 -8.14 -11.89 -29.47
CA ILE A 445 -8.34 -12.88 -30.54
C ILE A 445 -8.39 -14.30 -29.96
N VAL A 446 -7.42 -14.65 -29.11
CA VAL A 446 -7.35 -15.98 -28.48
C VAL A 446 -8.57 -16.23 -27.60
N ALA A 447 -8.99 -15.23 -26.81
CA ALA A 447 -10.21 -15.34 -25.98
C ALA A 447 -11.47 -15.54 -26.82
N HIS A 448 -11.57 -14.86 -27.97
CA HIS A 448 -12.68 -15.04 -28.89
C HIS A 448 -12.72 -16.45 -29.48
N LEU A 449 -11.57 -16.99 -29.90
CA LEU A 449 -11.46 -18.35 -30.40
C LEU A 449 -11.78 -19.38 -29.31
N ALA A 450 -11.31 -19.20 -28.07
CA ALA A 450 -11.61 -20.10 -26.97
C ALA A 450 -13.11 -20.12 -26.60
N ALA A 451 -13.80 -18.98 -26.75
CA ALA A 451 -15.24 -18.86 -26.53
C ALA A 451 -16.10 -19.42 -27.70
N ASN A 452 -15.50 -19.64 -28.87
CA ASN A 452 -16.17 -20.12 -30.10
C ASN A 452 -15.36 -21.29 -30.70
N PRO A 453 -15.45 -22.50 -30.11
CA PRO A 453 -14.64 -23.66 -30.54
C PRO A 453 -14.79 -24.03 -32.02
N GLU A 454 -15.90 -23.67 -32.65
CA GLU A 454 -16.14 -23.88 -34.08
C GLU A 454 -15.22 -23.04 -35.00
N LEU A 455 -14.55 -22.02 -34.45
CA LEU A 455 -13.58 -21.19 -35.17
C LEU A 455 -12.14 -21.71 -34.99
N VAL A 456 -11.93 -22.69 -34.12
CA VAL A 456 -10.63 -23.31 -33.90
C VAL A 456 -10.39 -24.39 -34.94
N ASP A 457 -9.18 -24.48 -35.50
CA ASP A 457 -8.82 -25.51 -36.47
C ASP A 457 -8.94 -26.92 -35.85
N SER A 458 -9.87 -27.73 -36.34
CA SER A 458 -10.13 -29.08 -35.80
C SER A 458 -8.90 -29.99 -35.80
N ARG A 459 -7.98 -29.80 -36.75
CA ARG A 459 -6.73 -30.57 -36.84
C ARG A 459 -5.80 -30.26 -35.65
N VAL A 460 -5.87 -29.04 -35.11
CA VAL A 460 -5.13 -28.66 -33.89
C VAL A 460 -5.76 -29.32 -32.66
N VAL A 461 -7.08 -29.37 -32.56
CA VAL A 461 -7.79 -30.06 -31.48
C VAL A 461 -7.43 -31.55 -31.47
N GLU A 462 -7.53 -32.23 -32.63
CA GLU A 462 -7.16 -33.64 -32.80
C GLU A 462 -5.69 -33.91 -32.45
N LEU A 463 -4.80 -32.95 -32.77
CA LEU A 463 -3.38 -33.08 -32.45
C LEU A 463 -3.14 -33.02 -30.93
N VAL A 464 -3.80 -32.09 -30.21
CA VAL A 464 -3.70 -31.98 -28.78
C VAL A 464 -4.22 -33.23 -28.09
N GLU A 465 -5.41 -33.73 -28.50
CA GLU A 465 -5.99 -34.97 -27.98
C GLU A 465 -5.07 -36.18 -28.23
N THR A 466 -4.42 -36.24 -29.41
CA THR A 466 -3.46 -37.30 -29.75
C THR A 466 -2.21 -37.25 -28.85
N ASP A 467 -1.70 -36.06 -28.59
CA ASP A 467 -0.55 -35.86 -27.68
C ASP A 467 -0.86 -36.30 -26.24
N GLU A 468 -2.06 -35.98 -25.75
CA GLU A 468 -2.52 -36.41 -24.42
C GLU A 468 -2.63 -37.93 -24.30
N LEU A 469 -3.13 -38.58 -25.35
CA LEU A 469 -3.31 -40.03 -25.38
C LEU A 469 -1.99 -40.81 -25.55
N THR A 470 -1.04 -40.27 -26.32
CA THR A 470 0.19 -40.97 -26.71
C THR A 470 1.43 -40.55 -25.96
N GLY A 471 1.36 -39.41 -25.22
CA GLY A 471 2.52 -38.80 -24.59
C GLY A 471 3.55 -38.27 -25.60
N SER A 472 3.11 -38.00 -26.85
CA SER A 472 3.95 -37.37 -27.85
C SER A 472 4.09 -35.88 -27.60
N GLU A 473 5.16 -35.26 -28.10
CA GLU A 473 5.41 -33.81 -27.90
C GLU A 473 5.21 -33.04 -29.22
N PHE A 474 4.24 -33.45 -30.02
CA PHE A 474 3.97 -32.80 -31.31
C PHE A 474 3.45 -31.38 -31.16
N THR A 475 2.52 -31.17 -30.27
CA THR A 475 1.93 -29.84 -29.96
C THR A 475 3.00 -28.85 -29.49
N LEU A 476 3.85 -29.26 -28.54
CA LEU A 476 4.96 -28.45 -28.06
C LEU A 476 5.98 -28.17 -29.19
N SER A 477 6.30 -29.18 -30.00
CA SER A 477 7.23 -29.06 -31.15
C SER A 477 6.69 -28.10 -32.20
N LEU A 478 5.40 -28.18 -32.52
CA LEU A 478 4.72 -27.29 -33.47
C LEU A 478 4.68 -25.85 -32.97
N ARG A 479 4.27 -25.63 -31.71
CA ARG A 479 4.24 -24.31 -31.10
C ARG A 479 5.61 -23.66 -31.16
N THR A 480 6.64 -24.35 -30.66
CA THR A 480 8.00 -23.80 -30.63
C THR A 480 8.54 -23.53 -32.04
N TYR A 481 8.19 -24.39 -33.01
CA TYR A 481 8.56 -24.18 -34.41
C TYR A 481 7.91 -22.89 -34.99
N LEU A 482 6.65 -22.67 -34.72
CA LEU A 482 5.92 -21.48 -35.18
C LEU A 482 6.39 -20.20 -34.46
N ASP A 483 6.64 -20.25 -33.15
CA ASP A 483 7.16 -19.13 -32.37
C ASP A 483 8.55 -18.66 -32.82
N HIS A 484 9.34 -19.59 -33.43
CA HIS A 484 10.62 -19.27 -34.05
C HIS A 484 10.52 -19.07 -35.57
N PHE A 485 9.35 -18.68 -36.07
CA PHE A 485 9.09 -18.40 -37.49
C PHE A 485 9.50 -19.53 -38.47
N GLY A 486 9.55 -20.77 -38.01
CA GLY A 486 9.96 -21.92 -38.81
C GLY A 486 11.49 -22.17 -38.84
N ASP A 487 12.27 -21.43 -38.07
CA ASP A 487 13.69 -21.72 -37.89
C ASP A 487 13.89 -22.99 -37.05
N VAL A 488 14.16 -24.08 -37.75
CA VAL A 488 14.38 -25.40 -37.12
C VAL A 488 15.57 -25.42 -36.15
N ARG A 489 16.62 -24.61 -36.40
CA ARG A 489 17.78 -24.59 -35.50
C ARG A 489 17.47 -23.87 -34.20
N ALA A 490 16.87 -22.69 -34.28
CA ALA A 490 16.47 -21.91 -33.13
C ALA A 490 15.42 -22.67 -32.29
N ALA A 491 14.38 -23.20 -32.92
CA ALA A 491 13.35 -23.99 -32.27
C ALA A 491 13.85 -25.28 -31.61
N ALA A 492 14.79 -26.01 -32.28
CA ALA A 492 15.41 -27.22 -31.73
C ALA A 492 16.28 -26.89 -30.50
N ALA A 493 16.99 -25.77 -30.51
CA ALA A 493 17.78 -25.32 -29.38
C ALA A 493 16.87 -25.00 -28.18
N ALA A 494 15.72 -24.31 -28.40
CA ALA A 494 14.74 -24.02 -27.37
C ALA A 494 14.11 -25.28 -26.75
N LEU A 495 13.91 -26.32 -27.56
CA LEU A 495 13.40 -27.64 -27.12
C LEU A 495 14.46 -28.56 -26.55
N HIS A 496 15.74 -28.19 -26.56
CA HIS A 496 16.88 -29.03 -26.17
C HIS A 496 16.96 -30.34 -26.96
N VAL A 497 16.58 -30.33 -28.27
CA VAL A 497 16.65 -31.49 -29.17
C VAL A 497 17.58 -31.23 -30.36
N HIS A 498 17.97 -32.31 -31.04
CA HIS A 498 18.75 -32.16 -32.28
C HIS A 498 17.86 -31.61 -33.41
N PRO A 499 18.35 -30.69 -34.28
CA PRO A 499 17.57 -30.13 -35.39
C PRO A 499 16.93 -31.18 -36.34
N ASN A 500 17.57 -32.32 -36.53
CA ASN A 500 16.99 -33.42 -37.33
C ASN A 500 15.77 -34.05 -36.62
N THR A 501 15.78 -34.14 -35.30
CA THR A 501 14.63 -34.64 -34.51
C THR A 501 13.43 -33.71 -34.67
N LEU A 502 13.63 -32.41 -34.53
CA LEU A 502 12.55 -31.44 -34.74
C LEU A 502 12.05 -31.46 -36.18
N ARG A 503 12.95 -31.51 -37.18
CA ARG A 503 12.56 -31.61 -38.59
C ARG A 503 11.74 -32.88 -38.88
N TYR A 504 12.10 -34.01 -38.28
CA TYR A 504 11.33 -35.23 -38.34
C TYR A 504 9.94 -35.07 -37.69
N ARG A 505 9.88 -34.50 -36.49
CA ARG A 505 8.61 -34.25 -35.77
C ARG A 505 7.68 -33.37 -36.60
N VAL A 506 8.15 -32.26 -37.13
CA VAL A 506 7.37 -31.34 -37.98
C VAL A 506 6.84 -32.02 -39.24
N ARG A 507 7.71 -32.77 -39.97
CA ARG A 507 7.26 -33.54 -41.16
C ARG A 507 6.22 -34.59 -40.79
N ARG A 508 6.43 -35.30 -39.70
CA ARG A 508 5.52 -36.35 -39.24
C ARG A 508 4.17 -35.78 -38.88
N LEU A 509 4.15 -34.62 -38.18
CA LEU A 509 2.95 -33.88 -37.82
C LEU A 509 2.19 -33.41 -39.06
N GLN A 510 2.88 -32.79 -40.06
CA GLN A 510 2.26 -32.38 -41.32
C GLN A 510 1.62 -33.58 -42.06
N ALA A 511 2.29 -34.73 -42.06
CA ALA A 511 1.77 -35.95 -42.67
C ALA A 511 0.54 -36.53 -41.93
N LEU A 512 0.47 -36.40 -40.59
CA LEU A 512 -0.63 -36.88 -39.79
C LEU A 512 -1.87 -35.98 -39.89
N THR A 513 -1.66 -34.67 -39.86
CA THR A 513 -2.76 -33.67 -39.79
C THR A 513 -3.17 -33.11 -41.15
N GLY A 514 -2.34 -33.28 -42.17
CA GLY A 514 -2.55 -32.65 -43.49
C GLY A 514 -2.36 -31.13 -43.49
N MET A 515 -1.77 -30.56 -42.43
CA MET A 515 -1.49 -29.12 -42.37
C MET A 515 -0.33 -28.77 -43.30
N ASP A 516 -0.54 -27.78 -44.17
CA ASP A 516 0.53 -27.18 -44.96
C ASP A 516 1.11 -25.96 -44.18
N LEU A 517 2.22 -26.20 -43.48
CA LEU A 517 2.90 -25.15 -42.71
C LEU A 517 3.75 -24.21 -43.59
N ASP A 518 3.87 -24.46 -44.90
CA ASP A 518 4.51 -23.53 -45.84
C ASP A 518 3.50 -22.45 -46.30
N ASP A 519 2.20 -22.74 -46.19
CA ASP A 519 1.14 -21.73 -46.42
C ASP A 519 1.04 -20.73 -45.26
N PRO A 520 1.23 -19.42 -45.49
CA PRO A 520 1.17 -18.39 -44.43
C PRO A 520 -0.19 -18.31 -43.71
N ALA A 521 -1.31 -18.53 -44.40
CA ALA A 521 -2.62 -18.49 -43.82
C ALA A 521 -2.83 -19.67 -42.85
N THR A 522 -2.47 -20.87 -43.25
CA THR A 522 -2.50 -22.07 -42.42
C THR A 522 -1.63 -21.88 -41.17
N ARG A 523 -0.41 -21.36 -41.32
CA ARG A 523 0.49 -21.08 -40.17
C ARG A 523 -0.13 -20.14 -39.17
N LEU A 524 -0.77 -19.04 -39.62
CA LEU A 524 -1.43 -18.06 -38.73
C LEU A 524 -2.59 -18.70 -37.98
N VAL A 525 -3.48 -19.41 -38.71
CA VAL A 525 -4.64 -20.07 -38.11
C VAL A 525 -4.22 -21.12 -37.09
N VAL A 526 -3.25 -21.96 -37.43
CA VAL A 526 -2.71 -22.98 -36.51
C VAL A 526 -2.07 -22.34 -35.28
N ALA A 527 -1.29 -21.27 -35.45
CA ALA A 527 -0.65 -20.57 -34.32
C ALA A 527 -1.67 -19.98 -33.34
N LEU A 528 -2.76 -19.40 -33.84
CA LEU A 528 -3.85 -18.87 -33.03
C LEU A 528 -4.67 -20.00 -32.37
N SER A 529 -4.95 -21.07 -33.10
CA SER A 529 -5.69 -22.24 -32.58
C SER A 529 -4.93 -22.95 -31.45
N LEU A 530 -3.60 -23.11 -31.58
CA LEU A 530 -2.75 -23.68 -30.53
C LEU A 530 -2.75 -22.86 -29.23
N ARG A 531 -2.98 -21.55 -29.31
CA ARG A 531 -3.10 -20.69 -28.12
C ARG A 531 -4.50 -20.79 -27.50
N ALA A 532 -5.54 -20.89 -28.33
CA ALA A 532 -6.92 -20.98 -27.87
C ALA A 532 -7.26 -22.31 -27.17
N VAL A 533 -6.70 -23.44 -27.61
CA VAL A 533 -6.97 -24.76 -27.02
C VAL A 533 -6.32 -24.93 -25.64
N ARG A 534 -5.35 -24.10 -25.27
CA ARG A 534 -4.68 -24.13 -23.93
C ARG A 534 -5.38 -23.26 -22.87
N GLY A 535 -6.29 -22.39 -23.24
CA GLY A 535 -7.12 -21.61 -22.30
C GLY A 535 -8.21 -22.48 -21.75
#